data_05d3022744d182da53874793194d9be7
#
_entry.id   05d3022744d182da53874793194d9be7
#
_cell.length_a   1.000
_cell.length_b   1.000
_cell.length_c   1.000
_cell.angle_alpha   90.00
_cell.angle_beta   90.00
_cell.angle_gamma   90.00
#
_symmetry.space_group_name_H-M   'P 1'
#
loop_
_entity.id
_entity.type
_entity.pdbx_description
1 polymer ?
#
loop_
_entity_poly.entity_id
_entity_poly.type
_entity_poly.pdbx_seq_one_letter_code
_entity_poly.pdbx_strand_id
1 'polypeptide(L)'
;GKLVKTRELVKLAMPRQSSKTASKSSRKDVRKEDTLCVFTVEAKPERIEQYGFEIEFKYPIVEDGFDSLRFHYLNPKQQDITGSYKVERDTLNIRKYTVRPQTELLPGFEYFLKFPHRKFKDINGFYNDSTEVKVSLPKDDKLSTLFVNLEGVGEKYIIDLLTEKRDKVLRSFIVDKDCKLTFPYLTAGKYCLRMTEDKNRNGLVDTGVLLEHKQPEKVLLYKLEDGQQFITIPEMCELEQ
;
A
#
# COMPACT_ATOMS: atom_id res chain seq x y z
N GLY A 1 -39.28 32.13 -22.57
CA GLY A 1 -39.35 30.68 -22.38
C GLY A 1 -39.92 30.37 -20.99
N LYS A 2 -41.04 29.61 -20.91
CA LYS A 2 -41.59 29.14 -19.63
C LYS A 2 -40.82 27.92 -19.15
N LEU A 3 -40.24 27.97 -17.97
CA LEU A 3 -39.68 26.83 -17.27
C LEU A 3 -40.81 25.85 -16.89
N VAL A 4 -40.80 24.66 -17.51
CA VAL A 4 -41.70 23.57 -17.16
C VAL A 4 -40.96 22.69 -16.13
N LYS A 5 -41.54 22.58 -14.91
CA LYS A 5 -41.07 21.64 -13.90
C LYS A 5 -41.44 20.21 -14.30
N THR A 6 -40.50 19.44 -14.80
CA THR A 6 -40.65 17.99 -14.99
C THR A 6 -40.23 17.28 -13.70
N ARG A 7 -41.10 16.48 -13.12
CA ARG A 7 -40.76 15.55 -12.03
C ARG A 7 -40.33 14.25 -12.67
N GLU A 8 -39.02 14.00 -12.70
CA GLU A 8 -38.51 12.66 -13.02
C GLU A 8 -38.41 11.83 -11.74
N LEU A 9 -39.08 10.69 -11.73
CA LEU A 9 -38.97 9.68 -10.70
C LEU A 9 -37.73 8.81 -11.02
N VAL A 10 -36.59 9.12 -10.38
CA VAL A 10 -35.41 8.26 -10.44
C VAL A 10 -35.63 7.10 -9.50
N LYS A 11 -35.91 5.91 -10.04
CA LYS A 11 -35.89 4.65 -9.27
C LYS A 11 -34.43 4.25 -9.03
N LEU A 12 -33.92 4.53 -7.85
CA LEU A 12 -32.67 3.96 -7.37
C LEU A 12 -32.91 2.48 -7.04
N ALA A 13 -32.54 1.59 -7.95
CA ALA A 13 -32.46 0.16 -7.66
C ALA A 13 -31.07 -0.13 -7.11
N MET A 14 -31.00 -0.58 -5.87
CA MET A 14 -29.74 -1.19 -5.39
C MET A 14 -29.38 -2.37 -6.30
N PRO A 15 -28.12 -2.48 -6.76
CA PRO A 15 -27.70 -3.66 -7.50
C PRO A 15 -27.96 -4.89 -6.63
N ARG A 16 -28.79 -5.81 -7.13
CA ARG A 16 -28.96 -7.11 -6.49
C ARG A 16 -27.58 -7.76 -6.49
N GLN A 17 -27.03 -7.99 -5.30
CA GLN A 17 -25.90 -8.90 -5.17
C GLN A 17 -26.34 -10.21 -5.84
N SER A 18 -25.64 -10.57 -6.93
CA SER A 18 -25.85 -11.88 -7.55
C SER A 18 -25.56 -12.92 -6.46
N SER A 19 -26.59 -13.61 -6.02
CA SER A 19 -26.44 -14.80 -5.22
C SER A 19 -25.69 -15.81 -6.10
N LYS A 20 -24.36 -15.76 -6.05
CA LYS A 20 -23.57 -16.95 -6.40
C LYS A 20 -24.08 -18.01 -5.47
N THR A 21 -24.68 -19.04 -6.05
CA THR A 21 -25.11 -20.25 -5.38
C THR A 21 -24.10 -20.60 -4.30
N ALA A 22 -24.48 -20.34 -3.06
CA ALA A 22 -23.69 -20.68 -1.91
C ALA A 22 -23.58 -22.20 -1.93
N SER A 23 -22.42 -22.71 -2.34
CA SER A 23 -21.99 -24.01 -1.88
C SER A 23 -22.17 -23.98 -0.36
N LYS A 24 -22.80 -25.00 0.19
CA LYS A 24 -23.03 -25.17 1.63
C LYS A 24 -21.69 -25.17 2.40
N SER A 25 -21.05 -24.03 2.52
CA SER A 25 -20.05 -23.79 3.54
C SER A 25 -20.81 -23.56 4.84
N SER A 26 -20.51 -24.38 5.79
CA SER A 26 -21.24 -24.51 7.04
C SER A 26 -21.51 -23.17 7.69
N ARG A 27 -22.75 -22.95 8.16
CA ARG A 27 -23.17 -21.82 9.00
C ARG A 27 -22.26 -21.52 10.20
N LYS A 28 -21.27 -22.37 10.47
CA LYS A 28 -20.26 -22.21 11.53
C LYS A 28 -19.16 -21.17 11.16
N ASP A 29 -18.77 -21.02 9.90
CA ASP A 29 -17.67 -20.13 9.52
C ASP A 29 -18.10 -18.65 9.48
N VAL A 30 -19.35 -18.38 9.06
CA VAL A 30 -19.92 -17.03 9.06
C VAL A 30 -20.07 -16.47 10.49
N ARG A 31 -20.38 -17.33 11.48
CA ARG A 31 -20.48 -16.92 12.89
C ARG A 31 -19.14 -16.66 13.57
N LYS A 32 -18.04 -17.25 13.08
CA LYS A 32 -16.69 -16.99 13.63
C LYS A 32 -16.14 -15.64 13.22
N GLU A 33 -16.41 -15.19 12.01
CA GLU A 33 -15.95 -13.86 11.54
C GLU A 33 -16.66 -12.70 12.28
N ASP A 34 -17.91 -12.91 12.70
CA ASP A 34 -18.68 -11.89 13.43
C ASP A 34 -18.31 -11.75 14.92
N THR A 35 -17.41 -12.61 15.42
CA THR A 35 -17.02 -12.64 16.83
C THR A 35 -15.54 -12.33 17.08
N LEU A 36 -14.81 -11.94 16.06
CA LEU A 36 -13.39 -11.61 16.13
C LEU A 36 -13.12 -10.19 15.64
N CYS A 37 -12.13 -9.56 16.25
CA CYS A 37 -11.51 -8.36 15.70
C CYS A 37 -10.68 -8.75 14.47
N VAL A 38 -11.26 -8.55 13.28
CA VAL A 38 -10.68 -8.92 12.01
C VAL A 38 -9.85 -7.76 11.45
N PHE A 39 -8.67 -8.09 10.95
CA PHE A 39 -7.80 -7.16 10.25
C PHE A 39 -7.07 -7.86 9.10
N THR A 40 -6.61 -7.09 8.14
CA THR A 40 -5.74 -7.53 7.05
C THR A 40 -4.38 -6.89 7.21
N VAL A 41 -3.34 -7.61 6.83
CA VAL A 41 -1.98 -7.08 6.80
C VAL A 41 -1.46 -7.21 5.38
N GLU A 42 -1.14 -6.08 4.76
CA GLU A 42 -0.46 -6.07 3.47
C GLU A 42 1.02 -5.78 3.69
N ALA A 43 1.86 -6.71 3.24
CA ALA A 43 3.29 -6.57 3.25
C ALA A 43 3.86 -7.32 2.05
N LYS A 44 4.54 -6.60 1.16
CA LYS A 44 5.14 -7.14 -0.05
C LYS A 44 6.62 -6.77 -0.11
N PRO A 45 7.47 -7.65 -0.67
CA PRO A 45 8.91 -7.39 -0.79
C PRO A 45 9.23 -6.02 -1.40
N GLU A 46 8.53 -5.64 -2.45
CA GLU A 46 8.77 -4.39 -3.18
C GLU A 46 8.35 -3.14 -2.39
N ARG A 47 7.49 -3.29 -1.37
CA ARG A 47 6.90 -2.18 -0.62
C ARG A 47 7.37 -2.08 0.83
N ILE A 48 7.81 -3.19 1.42
CA ILE A 48 8.04 -3.29 2.87
C ILE A 48 9.07 -2.28 3.38
N GLU A 49 10.05 -1.91 2.57
CA GLU A 49 11.06 -0.94 2.95
C GLU A 49 10.48 0.46 3.20
N GLN A 50 9.59 0.92 2.33
CA GLN A 50 8.99 2.25 2.44
C GLN A 50 7.70 2.25 3.27
N TYR A 51 6.86 1.23 3.10
CA TYR A 51 5.52 1.18 3.72
C TYR A 51 5.42 0.24 4.92
N GLY A 52 6.44 -0.62 5.16
CA GLY A 52 6.39 -1.58 6.26
C GLY A 52 5.25 -2.59 6.12
N PHE A 53 4.70 -3.01 7.25
CA PHE A 53 3.50 -3.84 7.33
C PHE A 53 2.29 -2.91 7.48
N GLU A 54 1.47 -2.82 6.44
CA GLU A 54 0.24 -2.01 6.43
C GLU A 54 -0.91 -2.85 6.99
N ILE A 55 -1.47 -2.42 8.11
CA ILE A 55 -2.54 -3.11 8.82
C ILE A 55 -3.82 -2.32 8.62
N GLU A 56 -4.89 -2.99 8.19
CA GLU A 56 -6.22 -2.38 8.12
C GLU A 56 -7.23 -3.22 8.91
N PHE A 57 -7.78 -2.65 9.97
CA PHE A 57 -8.84 -3.26 10.77
C PHE A 57 -10.20 -3.11 10.08
N LYS A 58 -11.04 -4.15 10.16
CA LYS A 58 -12.42 -4.09 9.64
C LYS A 58 -13.24 -3.01 10.35
N TYR A 59 -13.02 -2.83 11.65
CA TYR A 59 -13.63 -1.81 12.50
C TYR A 59 -12.57 -1.04 13.28
N PRO A 60 -12.84 0.20 13.72
CA PRO A 60 -11.91 0.91 14.58
C PRO A 60 -11.60 0.12 15.85
N ILE A 61 -10.35 0.19 16.32
CA ILE A 61 -9.91 -0.44 17.56
C ILE A 61 -10.05 0.53 18.73
N VAL A 62 -10.45 0.00 19.90
CA VAL A 62 -10.58 0.74 21.18
C VAL A 62 -9.49 0.37 22.18
N GLU A 63 -8.92 -0.82 22.05
CA GLU A 63 -7.72 -1.26 22.78
C GLU A 63 -6.69 -1.68 21.74
N ASP A 64 -5.53 -1.06 21.76
CA ASP A 64 -4.41 -1.42 20.93
C ASP A 64 -3.33 -2.15 21.74
N GLY A 65 -2.74 -3.14 21.13
CA GLY A 65 -1.68 -3.96 21.71
C GLY A 65 -0.41 -3.90 20.90
N PHE A 66 -0.15 -2.78 20.25
CA PHE A 66 1.01 -2.63 19.37
C PHE A 66 2.33 -2.88 20.08
N ASP A 67 2.44 -2.55 21.35
CA ASP A 67 3.65 -2.83 22.17
C ASP A 67 3.90 -4.32 22.39
N SER A 68 2.89 -5.15 22.20
CA SER A 68 2.98 -6.61 22.37
C SER A 68 3.27 -7.36 21.06
N LEU A 69 3.34 -6.67 19.93
CA LEU A 69 3.76 -7.28 18.67
C LEU A 69 5.18 -7.83 18.78
N ARG A 70 5.44 -8.89 18.06
CA ARG A 70 6.80 -9.44 17.92
C ARG A 70 7.22 -9.34 16.47
N PHE A 71 8.22 -8.50 16.24
CA PHE A 71 8.91 -8.43 14.96
C PHE A 71 10.22 -9.21 15.08
N HIS A 72 10.42 -10.20 14.22
CA HIS A 72 11.64 -10.99 14.16
C HIS A 72 11.93 -11.37 12.72
N TYR A 73 13.14 -11.78 12.45
CA TYR A 73 13.56 -12.17 11.12
C TYR A 73 14.56 -13.32 11.15
N LEU A 74 14.51 -14.15 10.12
CA LEU A 74 15.44 -15.23 9.89
C LEU A 74 16.45 -14.83 8.83
N ASN A 75 17.72 -14.98 9.16
CA ASN A 75 18.79 -14.81 8.20
C ASN A 75 18.89 -16.07 7.29
N PRO A 76 19.70 -16.04 6.20
CA PRO A 76 19.89 -17.20 5.32
C PRO A 76 20.41 -18.46 6.03
N LYS A 77 20.98 -18.32 7.24
CA LYS A 77 21.44 -19.43 8.09
C LYS A 77 20.35 -19.94 9.06
N GLN A 78 19.11 -19.45 8.92
CA GLN A 78 17.96 -19.81 9.76
C GLN A 78 18.14 -19.43 11.25
N GLN A 79 18.90 -18.39 11.52
CA GLN A 79 18.99 -17.83 12.87
C GLN A 79 17.89 -16.82 13.08
N ASP A 80 17.16 -16.96 14.19
CA ASP A 80 16.07 -16.05 14.57
C ASP A 80 16.64 -14.84 15.32
N ILE A 81 16.32 -13.65 14.83
CA ILE A 81 16.80 -12.38 15.39
C ILE A 81 15.60 -11.50 15.64
N THR A 82 15.48 -11.00 16.87
CA THR A 82 14.43 -10.04 17.23
C THR A 82 14.83 -8.65 16.73
N GLY A 83 13.93 -8.00 16.01
CA GLY A 83 14.09 -6.64 15.50
C GLY A 83 13.22 -5.63 16.24
N SER A 84 13.57 -4.36 16.10
CA SER A 84 12.74 -3.24 16.56
C SER A 84 11.84 -2.71 15.45
N TYR A 85 10.75 -2.12 15.83
CA TYR A 85 9.77 -1.53 14.91
C TYR A 85 9.18 -0.24 15.48
N LYS A 86 8.62 0.57 14.59
CA LYS A 86 7.85 1.77 14.92
C LYS A 86 6.43 1.61 14.38
N VAL A 87 5.46 2.06 15.15
CA VAL A 87 4.05 2.06 14.73
C VAL A 87 3.62 3.47 14.39
N GLU A 88 2.99 3.65 13.24
CA GLU A 88 2.43 4.90 12.77
C GLU A 88 0.94 4.69 12.46
N ARG A 89 0.11 5.63 12.92
CA ARG A 89 -1.31 5.63 12.61
C ARG A 89 -1.54 6.49 11.36
N ASP A 90 -2.38 6.03 10.45
CA ASP A 90 -2.83 6.82 9.32
C ASP A 90 -3.68 8.01 9.81
N THR A 91 -3.43 9.19 9.27
CA THR A 91 -4.15 10.42 9.65
C THR A 91 -5.52 10.55 9.01
N LEU A 92 -5.72 9.90 7.86
CA LEU A 92 -6.97 9.95 7.09
C LEU A 92 -7.90 8.78 7.39
N ASN A 93 -7.32 7.62 7.75
CA ASN A 93 -8.10 6.42 8.04
C ASN A 93 -7.75 5.85 9.43
N ILE A 94 -8.66 6.07 10.40
CA ILE A 94 -8.49 5.63 11.79
C ILE A 94 -8.34 4.11 11.96
N ARG A 95 -8.63 3.32 10.93
CA ARG A 95 -8.52 1.85 10.94
C ARG A 95 -7.17 1.37 10.39
N LYS A 96 -6.36 2.29 9.81
CA LYS A 96 -5.08 1.94 9.21
C LYS A 96 -3.92 2.29 10.12
N TYR A 97 -2.99 1.35 10.19
CA TYR A 97 -1.73 1.48 10.92
C TYR A 97 -0.60 0.89 10.08
N THR A 98 0.58 1.45 10.26
CA THR A 98 1.79 0.96 9.60
C THR A 98 2.79 0.56 10.67
N VAL A 99 3.29 -0.67 10.61
CA VAL A 99 4.40 -1.14 11.44
C VAL A 99 5.66 -1.16 10.59
N ARG A 100 6.58 -0.23 10.87
CA ARG A 100 7.84 -0.11 10.12
C ARG A 100 8.98 -0.77 10.89
N PRO A 101 9.69 -1.74 10.27
CA PRO A 101 10.96 -2.21 10.80
C PRO A 101 11.94 -1.04 10.94
N GLN A 102 12.67 -0.99 12.05
CA GLN A 102 13.76 -0.03 12.26
C GLN A 102 15.13 -0.63 11.90
N THR A 103 15.15 -1.89 11.55
CA THR A 103 16.32 -2.60 11.07
C THR A 103 16.37 -2.53 9.55
N GLU A 104 17.56 -2.44 8.98
CA GLU A 104 17.77 -2.53 7.55
C GLU A 104 17.24 -3.88 7.03
N LEU A 105 16.48 -3.81 5.93
CA LEU A 105 15.95 -5.00 5.27
C LEU A 105 17.00 -5.54 4.30
N LEU A 106 17.40 -6.79 4.49
CA LEU A 106 18.43 -7.44 3.70
C LEU A 106 17.85 -8.50 2.78
N PRO A 107 18.35 -8.62 1.53
CA PRO A 107 17.96 -9.66 0.60
C PRO A 107 18.18 -11.08 1.15
N GLY A 108 17.29 -12.00 0.78
CA GLY A 108 17.37 -13.39 1.22
C GLY A 108 16.95 -13.64 2.67
N PHE A 109 16.49 -12.61 3.39
CA PHE A 109 15.96 -12.72 4.75
C PHE A 109 14.45 -12.91 4.73
N GLU A 110 13.93 -13.51 5.79
CA GLU A 110 12.51 -13.69 6.03
C GLU A 110 12.10 -12.88 7.24
N TYR A 111 11.11 -12.02 7.08
CA TYR A 111 10.61 -11.11 8.11
C TYR A 111 9.24 -11.54 8.59
N PHE A 112 9.03 -11.55 9.89
CA PHE A 112 7.80 -12.00 10.53
C PHE A 112 7.27 -10.90 11.45
N LEU A 113 5.96 -10.68 11.37
CA LEU A 113 5.24 -9.86 12.32
C LEU A 113 4.15 -10.70 12.97
N LYS A 114 4.28 -10.95 14.27
CA LYS A 114 3.35 -11.76 15.04
C LYS A 114 2.44 -10.89 15.91
N PHE A 115 1.17 -11.14 15.78
CA PHE A 115 0.08 -10.54 16.56
C PHE A 115 -0.34 -11.53 17.65
N PRO A 116 -0.09 -11.24 18.92
CA PRO A 116 -0.53 -12.14 20.01
C PRO A 116 -2.06 -12.14 20.16
N HIS A 117 -2.58 -13.24 20.68
CA HIS A 117 -4.00 -13.40 20.97
C HIS A 117 -4.52 -12.35 21.97
N ARG A 118 -5.71 -11.79 21.73
CA ARG A 118 -6.45 -10.86 22.60
C ARG A 118 -5.68 -9.58 22.98
N LYS A 119 -4.95 -9.03 22.02
CA LYS A 119 -4.23 -7.76 22.23
C LYS A 119 -4.87 -6.57 21.56
N PHE A 120 -5.75 -6.82 20.60
CA PHE A 120 -6.49 -5.78 19.88
C PHE A 120 -7.98 -6.02 20.11
N LYS A 121 -8.70 -4.98 20.46
CA LYS A 121 -10.16 -5.02 20.65
C LYS A 121 -10.81 -3.98 19.76
N ASP A 122 -11.80 -4.40 19.01
CA ASP A 122 -12.57 -3.49 18.16
C ASP A 122 -13.71 -2.78 18.92
N ILE A 123 -14.34 -1.83 18.26
CA ILE A 123 -15.48 -1.06 18.82
C ILE A 123 -16.69 -1.94 19.18
N ASN A 124 -16.79 -3.15 18.61
CA ASN A 124 -17.85 -4.12 18.90
C ASN A 124 -17.52 -4.97 20.14
N GLY A 125 -16.33 -4.80 20.72
CA GLY A 125 -15.88 -5.53 21.92
C GLY A 125 -15.21 -6.88 21.61
N PHE A 126 -14.93 -7.18 20.32
CA PHE A 126 -14.29 -8.42 19.92
C PHE A 126 -12.77 -8.30 19.94
N TYR A 127 -12.12 -9.39 20.35
CA TYR A 127 -10.66 -9.50 20.39
C TYR A 127 -10.13 -10.24 19.17
N ASN A 128 -8.87 -9.92 18.80
CA ASN A 128 -8.15 -10.61 17.75
C ASN A 128 -7.74 -12.03 18.15
N ASP A 129 -7.60 -12.89 17.16
CA ASP A 129 -6.89 -14.15 17.29
C ASP A 129 -5.38 -13.98 17.03
N SER A 130 -4.57 -14.97 17.43
CA SER A 130 -3.14 -14.95 17.12
C SER A 130 -2.92 -15.09 15.63
N THR A 131 -2.17 -14.17 15.06
CA THR A 131 -1.86 -14.13 13.61
C THR A 131 -0.38 -13.85 13.42
N GLU A 132 0.23 -14.49 12.44
CA GLU A 132 1.61 -14.22 12.04
C GLU A 132 1.66 -13.97 10.54
N VAL A 133 2.33 -12.90 10.15
CA VAL A 133 2.52 -12.51 8.75
C VAL A 133 3.98 -12.61 8.41
N LYS A 134 4.26 -13.27 7.29
CA LYS A 134 5.61 -13.49 6.76
C LYS A 134 5.82 -12.72 5.48
N VAL A 135 6.99 -12.09 5.36
CA VAL A 135 7.49 -11.51 4.11
C VAL A 135 8.90 -12.05 3.87
N SER A 136 9.12 -12.64 2.70
CA SER A 136 10.43 -13.13 2.30
C SER A 136 11.00 -12.22 1.23
N LEU A 137 12.14 -11.60 1.49
CA LEU A 137 12.87 -10.87 0.45
C LEU A 137 13.61 -11.87 -0.44
N PRO A 138 13.46 -11.78 -1.77
CA PRO A 138 14.26 -12.57 -2.68
C PRO A 138 15.76 -12.36 -2.45
N LYS A 139 16.57 -13.29 -2.92
CA LYS A 139 18.02 -13.14 -2.89
C LYS A 139 18.46 -12.06 -3.89
N ASP A 140 19.67 -11.51 -3.68
CA ASP A 140 20.25 -10.46 -4.54
C ASP A 140 20.27 -10.83 -6.02
N ASP A 141 20.47 -12.11 -6.35
CA ASP A 141 20.47 -12.62 -7.71
C ASP A 141 19.14 -12.51 -8.46
N LYS A 142 18.07 -12.15 -7.76
CA LYS A 142 16.72 -11.95 -8.31
C LYS A 142 16.20 -10.53 -8.17
N LEU A 143 16.98 -9.66 -7.56
CA LEU A 143 16.59 -8.28 -7.30
C LEU A 143 17.35 -7.34 -8.22
N SER A 144 16.66 -6.28 -8.60
CA SER A 144 17.19 -5.21 -9.45
C SER A 144 16.96 -3.86 -8.80
N THR A 145 17.75 -2.89 -9.20
CA THR A 145 17.62 -1.50 -8.77
C THR A 145 17.38 -0.62 -9.98
N LEU A 146 16.36 0.23 -9.89
CA LEU A 146 16.08 1.27 -10.87
C LEU A 146 16.53 2.62 -10.31
N PHE A 147 17.38 3.30 -11.06
CA PHE A 147 17.76 4.69 -10.83
C PHE A 147 16.99 5.60 -11.79
N VAL A 148 16.45 6.68 -11.30
CA VAL A 148 15.74 7.68 -12.09
C VAL A 148 16.37 9.03 -11.85
N ASN A 149 16.91 9.64 -12.89
CA ASN A 149 17.47 10.98 -12.85
C ASN A 149 16.37 11.99 -13.16
N LEU A 150 16.18 12.95 -12.27
CA LEU A 150 15.23 14.05 -12.46
C LEU A 150 16.00 15.34 -12.68
N GLU A 151 15.77 15.97 -13.82
CA GLU A 151 16.39 17.23 -14.24
C GLU A 151 15.34 18.28 -14.58
N GLY A 152 15.64 19.54 -14.30
CA GLY A 152 14.74 20.67 -14.57
C GLY A 152 13.54 20.72 -13.64
N VAL A 153 13.65 20.23 -12.42
CA VAL A 153 12.59 20.22 -11.42
C VAL A 153 12.40 21.63 -10.87
N GLY A 154 11.38 22.37 -11.37
CA GLY A 154 11.07 23.73 -10.97
C GLY A 154 9.95 23.85 -9.93
N GLU A 155 9.16 22.79 -9.77
CA GLU A 155 8.01 22.72 -8.87
C GLU A 155 8.11 21.49 -7.97
N LYS A 156 7.14 21.34 -7.05
CA LYS A 156 7.07 20.17 -6.20
C LYS A 156 6.28 19.06 -6.90
N TYR A 157 6.87 17.87 -6.95
CA TYR A 157 6.28 16.69 -7.60
C TYR A 157 6.25 15.49 -6.67
N ILE A 158 5.27 14.64 -6.90
CA ILE A 158 5.19 13.29 -6.31
C ILE A 158 5.54 12.32 -7.43
N ILE A 159 6.60 11.54 -7.24
CA ILE A 159 7.07 10.53 -8.18
C ILE A 159 6.73 9.17 -7.64
N ASP A 160 5.86 8.46 -8.34
CA ASP A 160 5.39 7.14 -7.96
C ASP A 160 5.90 6.08 -8.92
N LEU A 161 6.45 5.00 -8.37
CA LEU A 161 6.65 3.75 -9.09
C LEU A 161 5.42 2.87 -8.91
N LEU A 162 4.82 2.46 -10.00
CA LEU A 162 3.59 1.69 -10.06
C LEU A 162 3.83 0.29 -10.63
N THR A 163 2.92 -0.63 -10.31
CA THR A 163 2.80 -1.91 -11.01
C THR A 163 2.46 -1.71 -12.50
N GLU A 164 2.64 -2.75 -13.31
CA GLU A 164 2.22 -2.75 -14.73
C GLU A 164 0.75 -2.34 -14.92
N LYS A 165 -0.13 -2.80 -14.03
CA LYS A 165 -1.57 -2.47 -14.07
C LYS A 165 -1.90 -1.08 -13.57
N ARG A 166 -0.94 -0.36 -13.00
CA ARG A 166 -1.10 0.99 -12.41
C ARG A 166 -2.11 1.05 -11.25
N ASP A 167 -2.44 -0.08 -10.69
CA ASP A 167 -3.42 -0.23 -9.60
C ASP A 167 -2.80 -0.03 -8.21
N LYS A 168 -1.47 -0.15 -8.10
CA LYS A 168 -0.75 -0.03 -6.84
C LYS A 168 0.50 0.81 -6.97
N VAL A 169 0.71 1.69 -5.99
CA VAL A 169 1.97 2.39 -5.78
C VAL A 169 2.92 1.48 -5.00
N LEU A 170 4.10 1.25 -5.55
CA LEU A 170 5.15 0.43 -4.91
C LEU A 170 6.10 1.30 -4.10
N ARG A 171 6.46 2.46 -4.64
CA ARG A 171 7.32 3.47 -4.02
C ARG A 171 6.81 4.85 -4.37
N SER A 172 7.00 5.81 -3.48
CA SER A 172 6.61 7.20 -3.69
C SER A 172 7.67 8.13 -3.11
N PHE A 173 8.07 9.13 -3.87
CA PHE A 173 9.02 10.15 -3.45
C PHE A 173 8.44 11.54 -3.73
N ILE A 174 8.69 12.46 -2.80
CA ILE A 174 8.36 13.86 -2.98
C ILE A 174 9.66 14.57 -3.32
N VAL A 175 9.66 15.31 -4.44
CA VAL A 175 10.82 16.01 -4.98
C VAL A 175 10.49 17.47 -5.25
N ASP A 176 11.43 18.37 -4.98
CA ASP A 176 11.33 19.82 -5.19
C ASP A 176 12.55 20.39 -5.93
N LYS A 177 13.51 19.56 -6.25
CA LYS A 177 14.77 19.89 -6.95
C LYS A 177 15.30 18.70 -7.71
N ASP A 178 16.23 18.96 -8.60
CA ASP A 178 16.94 17.92 -9.34
C ASP A 178 17.58 16.93 -8.40
N CYS A 179 17.35 15.65 -8.65
CA CYS A 179 17.85 14.58 -7.81
C CYS A 179 17.87 13.23 -8.56
N LYS A 180 18.64 12.30 -8.02
CA LYS A 180 18.62 10.89 -8.43
C LYS A 180 17.80 10.09 -7.43
N LEU A 181 16.73 9.47 -7.90
CA LEU A 181 15.90 8.56 -7.11
C LEU A 181 16.40 7.13 -7.28
N THR A 182 16.35 6.37 -6.19
CA THR A 182 16.72 4.95 -6.17
C THR A 182 15.53 4.12 -5.75
N PHE A 183 15.21 3.13 -6.57
CA PHE A 183 14.15 2.15 -6.33
C PHE A 183 14.78 0.76 -6.18
N PRO A 184 15.20 0.36 -4.99
CA PRO A 184 15.82 -0.93 -4.75
C PRO A 184 14.79 -2.06 -4.62
N TYR A 185 15.30 -3.29 -4.62
CA TYR A 185 14.54 -4.52 -4.33
C TYR A 185 13.38 -4.77 -5.30
N LEU A 186 13.53 -4.40 -6.56
CA LEU A 186 12.54 -4.68 -7.59
C LEU A 186 12.75 -6.08 -8.17
N THR A 187 11.67 -6.82 -8.30
CA THR A 187 11.67 -8.11 -9.02
C THR A 187 11.61 -7.86 -10.53
N ALA A 188 12.03 -8.84 -11.32
CA ALA A 188 11.87 -8.74 -12.77
C ALA A 188 10.40 -8.52 -13.15
N GLY A 189 10.15 -7.56 -14.03
CA GLY A 189 8.78 -7.21 -14.40
C GLY A 189 8.68 -5.88 -15.15
N LYS A 190 7.44 -5.44 -15.34
CA LYS A 190 7.12 -4.15 -15.96
C LYS A 190 6.59 -3.19 -14.91
N TYR A 191 7.12 -2.00 -14.93
CA TYR A 191 6.80 -0.92 -14.00
C TYR A 191 6.43 0.35 -14.75
N CYS A 192 5.62 1.19 -14.13
CA CYS A 192 5.29 2.52 -14.65
C CYS A 192 5.79 3.58 -13.69
N LEU A 193 6.29 4.68 -14.22
CA LEU A 193 6.56 5.89 -13.47
C LEU A 193 5.44 6.91 -13.70
N ARG A 194 4.94 7.47 -12.61
CA ARG A 194 3.94 8.52 -12.60
C ARG A 194 4.50 9.74 -11.87
N MET A 195 4.32 10.89 -12.46
CA MET A 195 4.65 12.18 -11.86
C MET A 195 3.35 12.94 -11.63
N THR A 196 3.12 13.40 -10.41
CA THR A 196 2.00 14.27 -10.05
C THR A 196 2.54 15.61 -9.58
N GLU A 197 2.01 16.71 -10.13
CA GLU A 197 2.37 18.08 -9.75
C GLU A 197 1.67 18.45 -8.44
N ASP A 198 2.42 18.50 -7.32
CA ASP A 198 1.89 18.85 -5.99
C ASP A 198 1.79 20.37 -5.85
N LYS A 199 0.72 20.96 -6.40
CA LYS A 199 0.53 22.41 -6.46
C LYS A 199 0.35 23.08 -5.10
N ASN A 200 -0.31 22.41 -4.18
CA ASN A 200 -0.56 22.94 -2.84
C ASN A 200 0.53 22.56 -1.84
N ARG A 201 1.53 21.78 -2.27
CA ARG A 201 2.71 21.34 -1.52
C ARG A 201 2.39 20.53 -0.26
N ASN A 202 1.24 19.82 -0.26
CA ASN A 202 0.81 19.02 0.87
C ASN A 202 1.43 17.60 0.88
N GLY A 203 2.07 17.18 -0.22
CA GLY A 203 2.68 15.84 -0.39
C GLY A 203 1.68 14.73 -0.63
N LEU A 204 0.44 15.07 -0.97
CA LEU A 204 -0.63 14.13 -1.28
C LEU A 204 -1.11 14.35 -2.72
N VAL A 205 -1.55 13.27 -3.36
CA VAL A 205 -2.19 13.37 -4.67
C VAL A 205 -3.62 13.85 -4.48
N ASP A 206 -3.90 15.08 -4.85
CA ASP A 206 -5.21 15.68 -4.69
C ASP A 206 -6.13 15.40 -5.88
N THR A 207 -7.31 14.89 -5.58
CA THR A 207 -8.42 14.81 -6.53
C THR A 207 -9.13 16.16 -6.58
N GLY A 208 -9.72 16.50 -7.73
CA GLY A 208 -10.51 17.72 -7.84
C GLY A 208 -11.73 17.71 -6.91
N VAL A 209 -12.20 18.91 -6.55
CA VAL A 209 -13.46 19.11 -5.81
C VAL A 209 -14.44 19.85 -6.72
N LEU A 210 -15.43 19.13 -7.22
CA LEU A 210 -16.39 19.67 -8.20
C LEU A 210 -17.19 20.86 -7.65
N LEU A 211 -17.59 20.79 -6.37
CA LEU A 211 -18.37 21.85 -5.72
C LEU A 211 -17.58 23.16 -5.53
N GLU A 212 -16.28 23.07 -5.43
CA GLU A 212 -15.37 24.19 -5.28
C GLU A 212 -14.73 24.63 -6.59
N HIS A 213 -15.12 23.99 -7.73
CA HIS A 213 -14.49 24.18 -9.04
C HIS A 213 -12.98 23.97 -9.04
N LYS A 214 -12.47 23.17 -8.09
CA LYS A 214 -11.05 22.85 -7.96
C LYS A 214 -10.70 21.70 -8.89
N GLN A 215 -9.77 21.95 -9.80
CA GLN A 215 -9.26 20.91 -10.70
C GLN A 215 -8.34 19.93 -9.96
N PRO A 216 -8.30 18.63 -10.37
CA PRO A 216 -7.34 17.70 -9.86
C PRO A 216 -5.91 18.13 -10.22
N GLU A 217 -4.95 17.65 -9.49
CA GLU A 217 -3.54 17.85 -9.81
C GLU A 217 -3.17 17.16 -11.13
N LYS A 218 -2.23 17.78 -11.85
CA LYS A 218 -1.79 17.28 -13.14
C LYS A 218 -0.95 16.03 -12.96
N VAL A 219 -1.36 14.96 -13.64
CA VAL A 219 -0.68 13.67 -13.64
C VAL A 219 -0.06 13.40 -14.99
N LEU A 220 1.21 13.03 -15.01
CA LEU A 220 1.95 12.63 -16.18
C LEU A 220 2.49 11.21 -15.99
N LEU A 221 2.46 10.40 -17.04
CA LEU A 221 3.10 9.10 -17.08
C LEU A 221 4.39 9.23 -17.90
N TYR A 222 5.46 8.69 -17.36
CA TYR A 222 6.72 8.60 -18.08
C TYR A 222 6.54 7.77 -19.36
N LYS A 223 7.18 8.22 -20.43
CA LYS A 223 7.19 7.54 -21.72
C LYS A 223 8.64 7.40 -22.17
N LEU A 224 8.99 6.19 -22.54
CA LEU A 224 10.25 5.91 -23.24
C LEU A 224 10.27 6.57 -24.62
N GLU A 225 11.42 6.66 -25.23
CA GLU A 225 11.61 7.26 -26.59
C GLU A 225 10.75 6.56 -27.65
N ASP A 226 10.52 5.26 -27.51
CA ASP A 226 9.64 4.46 -28.38
C ASP A 226 8.13 4.65 -28.11
N GLY A 227 7.79 5.50 -27.14
CA GLY A 227 6.41 5.80 -26.72
C GLY A 227 5.82 4.80 -25.73
N GLN A 228 6.53 3.74 -25.35
CA GLN A 228 6.08 2.81 -24.30
C GLN A 228 6.02 3.51 -22.96
N GLN A 229 5.02 3.13 -22.14
CA GLN A 229 4.81 3.67 -20.80
C GLN A 229 5.25 2.69 -19.71
N PHE A 230 5.97 1.65 -20.07
CA PHE A 230 6.45 0.62 -19.18
C PHE A 230 7.96 0.52 -19.24
N ILE A 231 8.59 0.52 -18.08
CA ILE A 231 10.00 0.20 -17.92
C ILE A 231 10.08 -1.29 -17.64
N THR A 232 10.74 -2.05 -18.50
CA THR A 232 10.96 -3.49 -18.28
C THR A 232 12.27 -3.67 -17.53
N ILE A 233 12.17 -4.25 -16.33
CA ILE A 233 13.31 -4.51 -15.45
C ILE A 233 13.62 -6.00 -15.52
N PRO A 234 14.81 -6.42 -15.99
CA PRO A 234 15.26 -7.80 -15.94
C PRO A 234 15.71 -8.19 -14.52
N GLU A 235 16.00 -9.48 -14.29
CA GLU A 235 16.64 -9.91 -13.04
C GLU A 235 18.09 -9.42 -12.96
N MET A 236 18.58 -9.18 -11.75
CA MET A 236 19.99 -8.88 -11.43
C MET A 236 20.54 -7.70 -12.27
N CYS A 237 19.81 -6.61 -12.32
CA CYS A 237 20.14 -5.46 -13.16
C CYS A 237 20.11 -4.15 -12.37
N GLU A 238 21.04 -3.26 -12.69
CA GLU A 238 20.97 -1.85 -12.34
C GLU A 238 20.58 -1.09 -13.62
N LEU A 239 19.41 -0.49 -13.62
CA LEU A 239 18.88 0.26 -14.75
C LEU A 239 18.84 1.75 -14.40
N GLU A 240 19.35 2.59 -15.31
CA GLU A 240 19.29 4.05 -15.18
C GLU A 240 18.35 4.63 -16.25
N GLN A 241 17.46 5.55 -15.85
CA GLN A 241 16.49 6.26 -16.70
C GLN A 241 16.56 7.77 -16.45
#